data_b6bddefe4a6e148349a3d932288b9393
#
_entry.id   b6bddefe4a6e148349a3d932288b9393
#
_cell.length_a   1.000
_cell.length_b   1.000
_cell.length_c   1.000
_cell.angle_alpha   90.00
_cell.angle_beta   90.00
_cell.angle_gamma   90.00
#
_symmetry.space_group_name_H-M   'P 1'
#
loop_
_entity.id
_entity.type
_entity.pdbx_description
1 polymer ?
#
loop_
_entity_poly.entity_id
_entity_poly.type
_entity_poly.pdbx_seq_one_letter_code
_entity_poly.pdbx_strand_id
1 'polypeptide(L)'
;MPIEILMPALSPTMEEGNLSKWLKNEGDKVVAGDVIAEIETDKATMEVEAVDEGTIGKIVVPAGTEGVRVNAVIAVLLQDGESAGDVEKSGQPASTQDAVSAGGQRTDAAEEGSKAAPQDAGEAPKAVPAAPAAKPAADPDIPAGTEMISTTVREALRDAMAEEMRRDGDVFVMGEEVAEYQGAYKITQGLLQEFGPRRVVDTPITEHGFAGVGVGAAMAGLKPIVEFMTFNFAMQAIDQIINSAAKTLYMSGGQMGAPIVFRGPNGAAARVGAQHSQCYAAWYSHIPGLKVVMPYTAADAKGLLKAAIRDPNPVIFLENEILYGQSFDVPKLDDFVLPIGKARIHKQGKDVTIVSFGIGMTYAIKAEAELRGMGIDAEIIDLRTIRPLDLDTVIASVKKTNRLIVVEEGFPQSSVGDHIANQVSQRAFDFLDAPVITIAGKDVPMPYAANLEKLALPNVGEVIEAVKAVTYR
;
A
#
# COMPACT_ATOMS: atom_id res chain seq x y z
N MET A 1 25.51 8.10 -11.44
CA MET A 1 26.04 6.83 -12.02
C MET A 1 25.08 6.40 -13.10
N PRO A 2 25.56 5.93 -14.25
CA PRO A 2 24.70 5.46 -15.33
C PRO A 2 23.69 4.42 -14.83
N ILE A 3 22.46 4.50 -15.28
CA ILE A 3 21.38 3.59 -14.89
C ILE A 3 21.28 2.50 -15.93
N GLU A 4 21.34 1.24 -15.50
CA GLU A 4 21.21 0.09 -16.39
C GLU A 4 19.73 -0.22 -16.63
N ILE A 5 19.34 -0.33 -17.90
CA ILE A 5 18.03 -0.85 -18.30
C ILE A 5 18.20 -2.35 -18.49
N LEU A 6 17.47 -3.12 -17.69
CA LEU A 6 17.52 -4.57 -17.71
C LEU A 6 16.36 -5.16 -18.52
N MET A 7 16.59 -6.34 -19.10
CA MET A 7 15.55 -7.15 -19.74
C MET A 7 14.48 -7.51 -18.72
N PRO A 8 13.23 -7.00 -18.85
CA PRO A 8 12.20 -7.25 -17.86
C PRO A 8 11.66 -8.68 -17.94
N ALA A 9 11.22 -9.22 -16.81
CA ALA A 9 10.41 -10.43 -16.78
C ALA A 9 8.95 -10.05 -17.08
N LEU A 10 8.49 -10.27 -18.30
CA LEU A 10 7.13 -9.96 -18.74
C LEU A 10 6.10 -11.06 -18.41
N SER A 11 6.56 -12.18 -17.86
CA SER A 11 5.72 -13.22 -17.26
C SER A 11 6.48 -13.94 -16.14
N PRO A 12 5.77 -14.54 -15.15
CA PRO A 12 6.40 -15.24 -14.02
C PRO A 12 7.29 -16.44 -14.40
N THR A 13 7.15 -16.94 -15.61
CA THR A 13 7.88 -18.11 -16.12
C THR A 13 8.86 -17.74 -17.24
N MET A 14 9.06 -16.43 -17.48
CA MET A 14 9.94 -15.96 -18.54
C MET A 14 11.40 -16.00 -18.05
N GLU A 15 12.22 -16.85 -18.68
CA GLU A 15 13.66 -16.90 -18.44
C GLU A 15 14.44 -16.09 -19.48
N GLU A 16 13.90 -15.98 -20.71
CA GLU A 16 14.48 -15.23 -21.82
C GLU A 16 13.38 -14.68 -22.74
N GLY A 17 13.69 -13.65 -23.53
CA GLY A 17 12.79 -13.07 -24.52
C GLY A 17 13.55 -12.52 -25.70
N ASN A 18 12.82 -12.16 -26.76
CA ASN A 18 13.41 -11.62 -27.98
C ASN A 18 13.19 -10.10 -27.99
N LEU A 19 14.27 -9.31 -28.06
CA LEU A 19 14.19 -7.88 -28.20
C LEU A 19 13.87 -7.52 -29.65
N SER A 20 12.57 -7.34 -29.94
CA SER A 20 12.07 -7.17 -31.31
C SER A 20 12.51 -5.84 -31.91
N LYS A 21 12.34 -4.73 -31.17
CA LYS A 21 12.55 -3.39 -31.70
C LYS A 21 12.89 -2.37 -30.62
N TRP A 22 13.77 -1.42 -30.91
CA TRP A 22 13.94 -0.20 -30.14
C TRP A 22 13.07 0.93 -30.73
N LEU A 23 12.37 1.66 -29.86
CA LEU A 23 11.53 2.82 -30.22
C LEU A 23 12.23 4.15 -29.91
N LYS A 24 13.33 4.11 -29.23
CA LYS A 24 14.26 5.22 -28.94
C LYS A 24 15.66 4.85 -29.39
N ASN A 25 16.45 5.84 -29.76
CA ASN A 25 17.84 5.68 -30.22
C ASN A 25 18.82 6.18 -29.17
N GLU A 26 20.11 5.81 -29.32
CA GLU A 26 21.19 6.41 -28.53
C GLU A 26 21.19 7.93 -28.72
N GLY A 27 21.23 8.68 -27.64
CA GLY A 27 21.14 10.13 -27.61
C GLY A 27 19.73 10.68 -27.41
N ASP A 28 18.68 9.86 -27.47
CA ASP A 28 17.31 10.30 -27.23
C ASP A 28 17.03 10.48 -25.73
N LYS A 29 16.35 11.56 -25.37
CA LYS A 29 15.83 11.76 -24.02
C LYS A 29 14.59 10.89 -23.79
N VAL A 30 14.55 10.29 -22.61
CA VAL A 30 13.40 9.50 -22.11
C VAL A 30 12.97 10.02 -20.75
N VAL A 31 11.67 9.96 -20.51
CA VAL A 31 11.06 10.22 -19.21
C VAL A 31 10.34 8.96 -18.73
N ALA A 32 10.15 8.84 -17.44
CA ALA A 32 9.45 7.69 -16.85
C ALA A 32 8.07 7.51 -17.52
N GLY A 33 7.81 6.29 -18.05
CA GLY A 33 6.61 5.93 -18.81
C GLY A 33 6.73 6.06 -20.33
N ASP A 34 7.85 6.53 -20.88
CA ASP A 34 8.09 6.48 -22.32
C ASP A 34 8.31 5.04 -22.77
N VAL A 35 7.65 4.62 -23.84
CA VAL A 35 7.90 3.31 -24.46
C VAL A 35 9.25 3.35 -25.18
N ILE A 36 10.18 2.48 -24.75
CA ILE A 36 11.57 2.47 -25.24
C ILE A 36 11.89 1.29 -26.17
N ALA A 37 11.23 0.15 -25.96
CA ALA A 37 11.46 -1.05 -26.75
C ALA A 37 10.23 -1.95 -26.83
N GLU A 38 10.22 -2.88 -27.79
CA GLU A 38 9.26 -3.97 -27.92
C GLU A 38 9.98 -5.31 -27.71
N ILE A 39 9.43 -6.15 -26.83
CA ILE A 39 9.93 -7.49 -26.54
C ILE A 39 8.89 -8.52 -26.97
N GLU A 40 9.32 -9.52 -27.72
CA GLU A 40 8.49 -10.66 -28.12
C GLU A 40 8.77 -11.84 -27.20
N THR A 41 7.68 -12.39 -26.64
CA THR A 41 7.69 -13.60 -25.82
C THR A 41 6.98 -14.72 -26.57
N ASP A 42 6.98 -15.93 -26.01
CA ASP A 42 6.23 -17.09 -26.53
C ASP A 42 4.70 -16.86 -26.59
N LYS A 43 4.19 -15.81 -26.00
CA LYS A 43 2.75 -15.52 -25.86
C LYS A 43 2.30 -14.24 -26.52
N ALA A 44 3.12 -13.19 -26.53
CA ALA A 44 2.76 -11.88 -27.07
C ALA A 44 3.99 -10.97 -27.27
N THR A 45 3.83 -9.93 -28.11
CA THR A 45 4.74 -8.79 -28.16
C THR A 45 4.30 -7.75 -27.13
N MET A 46 5.20 -7.31 -26.29
CA MET A 46 4.95 -6.36 -25.19
C MET A 46 5.86 -5.15 -25.28
N GLU A 47 5.34 -3.98 -24.94
CA GLU A 47 6.09 -2.73 -24.87
C GLU A 47 6.81 -2.61 -23.53
N VAL A 48 8.05 -2.12 -23.57
CA VAL A 48 8.88 -1.81 -22.40
C VAL A 48 8.91 -0.31 -22.21
N GLU A 49 8.46 0.14 -21.06
CA GLU A 49 8.47 1.55 -20.67
C GLU A 49 9.72 1.88 -19.82
N ALA A 50 10.28 3.06 -20.00
CA ALA A 50 11.35 3.56 -19.17
C ALA A 50 10.83 3.78 -17.73
N VAL A 51 11.55 3.25 -16.74
CA VAL A 51 11.26 3.45 -15.32
C VAL A 51 11.86 4.76 -14.81
N ASP A 52 13.01 5.13 -15.38
CA ASP A 52 13.78 6.30 -14.99
C ASP A 52 13.87 7.30 -16.15
N GLU A 53 14.12 8.57 -15.80
CA GLU A 53 14.36 9.63 -16.79
C GLU A 53 15.87 9.80 -17.07
N GLY A 54 16.23 10.17 -18.29
CA GLY A 54 17.61 10.36 -18.68
C GLY A 54 17.79 10.42 -20.19
N THR A 55 19.02 10.21 -20.66
CA THR A 55 19.34 10.09 -22.10
C THR A 55 19.85 8.68 -22.37
N ILE A 56 19.35 8.00 -23.40
CA ILE A 56 19.88 6.68 -23.79
C ILE A 56 21.34 6.83 -24.19
N GLY A 57 22.24 6.38 -23.32
CA GLY A 57 23.67 6.52 -23.53
C GLY A 57 24.24 5.44 -24.44
N LYS A 58 23.78 4.19 -24.28
CA LYS A 58 24.22 3.05 -25.09
C LYS A 58 23.15 1.98 -25.14
N ILE A 59 22.91 1.44 -26.32
CA ILE A 59 22.14 0.23 -26.55
C ILE A 59 23.11 -0.96 -26.54
N VAL A 60 22.99 -1.83 -25.53
CA VAL A 60 23.87 -2.97 -25.33
C VAL A 60 23.40 -4.17 -26.14
N VAL A 61 22.08 -4.36 -26.23
CA VAL A 61 21.46 -5.44 -26.99
C VAL A 61 20.74 -4.85 -28.22
N PRO A 62 21.18 -5.18 -29.45
CA PRO A 62 20.57 -4.66 -30.68
C PRO A 62 19.14 -5.19 -30.88
N ALA A 63 18.33 -4.45 -31.62
CA ALA A 63 17.03 -4.94 -32.08
C ALA A 63 17.17 -6.23 -32.91
N GLY A 64 16.19 -7.14 -32.77
CA GLY A 64 16.20 -8.45 -33.43
C GLY A 64 17.07 -9.51 -32.74
N THR A 65 17.55 -9.25 -31.51
CA THR A 65 18.29 -10.25 -30.73
C THR A 65 17.32 -11.22 -30.05
N GLU A 66 17.50 -12.50 -30.31
CA GLU A 66 16.71 -13.58 -29.70
C GLU A 66 17.39 -14.13 -28.44
N GLY A 67 16.60 -14.69 -27.51
CA GLY A 67 17.10 -15.39 -26.32
C GLY A 67 17.82 -14.51 -25.32
N VAL A 68 17.43 -13.23 -25.19
CA VAL A 68 18.00 -12.33 -24.19
C VAL A 68 17.46 -12.73 -22.82
N ARG A 69 18.35 -13.07 -21.89
CA ARG A 69 17.98 -13.50 -20.54
C ARG A 69 17.35 -12.35 -19.74
N VAL A 70 16.36 -12.67 -18.95
CA VAL A 70 15.78 -11.76 -17.94
C VAL A 70 16.90 -11.24 -17.03
N ASN A 71 16.84 -9.94 -16.72
CA ASN A 71 17.86 -9.18 -15.97
C ASN A 71 19.22 -8.98 -16.70
N ALA A 72 19.35 -9.35 -17.97
CA ALA A 72 20.49 -8.92 -18.77
C ALA A 72 20.40 -7.42 -19.06
N VAL A 73 21.53 -6.70 -19.02
CA VAL A 73 21.58 -5.28 -19.37
C VAL A 73 21.29 -5.12 -20.86
N ILE A 74 20.22 -4.43 -21.22
CA ILE A 74 19.83 -4.20 -22.63
C ILE A 74 20.20 -2.79 -23.12
N ALA A 75 20.22 -1.80 -22.24
CA ALA A 75 20.70 -0.44 -22.53
C ALA A 75 21.16 0.26 -21.25
N VAL A 76 21.77 1.44 -21.41
CA VAL A 76 22.26 2.28 -20.31
C VAL A 76 21.74 3.70 -20.49
N LEU A 77 21.12 4.26 -19.44
CA LEU A 77 20.72 5.67 -19.35
C LEU A 77 21.80 6.51 -18.69
N LEU A 78 22.07 7.66 -19.26
CA LEU A 78 22.94 8.70 -18.70
C LEU A 78 22.07 9.77 -18.04
N GLN A 79 22.47 10.18 -16.86
CA GLN A 79 21.89 11.31 -16.15
C GLN A 79 22.56 12.64 -16.52
N ASP A 80 21.94 13.79 -16.20
CA ASP A 80 22.48 15.11 -16.51
C ASP A 80 23.90 15.28 -15.94
N GLY A 81 24.88 15.46 -16.85
CA GLY A 81 26.30 15.65 -16.51
C GLY A 81 27.19 14.41 -16.68
N GLU A 82 26.64 13.28 -17.13
CA GLU A 82 27.41 12.06 -17.40
C GLU A 82 27.78 11.94 -18.89
N SER A 83 28.89 11.28 -19.18
CA SER A 83 29.39 11.08 -20.55
C SER A 83 29.48 9.59 -20.92
N ALA A 84 29.37 9.28 -22.22
CA ALA A 84 29.44 7.91 -22.74
C ALA A 84 30.72 7.14 -22.37
N GLY A 85 31.77 7.81 -21.87
CA GLY A 85 33.03 7.18 -21.41
C GLY A 85 32.89 6.46 -20.04
N ASP A 86 31.82 6.69 -19.29
CA ASP A 86 31.61 6.07 -17.98
C ASP A 86 30.94 4.67 -18.06
N VAL A 87 30.53 4.27 -19.26
CA VAL A 87 29.82 3.00 -19.55
C VAL A 87 30.74 1.78 -19.56
N GLU A 88 32.08 1.95 -19.74
CA GLU A 88 33.00 0.82 -19.93
C GLU A 88 33.41 0.08 -18.65
N LYS A 89 32.92 0.47 -17.47
CA LYS A 89 33.33 -0.12 -16.18
C LYS A 89 32.36 -1.15 -15.57
N SER A 90 31.23 -1.43 -16.20
CA SER A 90 30.17 -2.30 -15.62
C SER A 90 29.82 -3.51 -16.48
N GLY A 91 30.77 -4.27 -16.95
CA GLY A 91 30.50 -5.43 -17.80
C GLY A 91 31.37 -6.64 -17.51
N GLN A 92 30.87 -7.59 -16.70
CA GLN A 92 31.30 -9.00 -16.82
C GLN A 92 30.24 -9.94 -16.26
N PRO A 93 29.85 -11.02 -16.97
CA PRO A 93 28.84 -11.97 -16.52
C PRO A 93 29.47 -13.07 -15.66
N ALA A 94 28.79 -13.41 -14.55
CA ALA A 94 29.13 -14.57 -13.72
C ALA A 94 28.31 -15.79 -14.15
N SER A 95 29.03 -16.86 -14.51
CA SER A 95 28.49 -18.19 -14.71
C SER A 95 28.42 -18.94 -13.39
N THR A 96 27.36 -19.68 -13.11
CA THR A 96 27.47 -20.92 -12.32
C THR A 96 26.31 -21.90 -12.59
N GLN A 97 26.72 -23.13 -12.80
CA GLN A 97 25.95 -24.36 -12.77
C GLN A 97 25.66 -24.74 -11.30
N ASP A 98 24.51 -25.30 -10.96
CA ASP A 98 24.31 -26.74 -10.69
C ASP A 98 22.93 -26.99 -10.06
N ALA A 99 22.25 -27.95 -10.64
CA ALA A 99 20.99 -28.49 -10.17
C ALA A 99 21.21 -29.68 -9.23
N VAL A 100 20.36 -29.84 -8.21
CA VAL A 100 20.11 -31.17 -7.62
C VAL A 100 18.62 -31.31 -7.31
N SER A 101 18.06 -32.33 -7.93
CA SER A 101 16.72 -32.87 -7.69
C SER A 101 16.67 -33.75 -6.43
N ALA A 102 15.61 -33.65 -5.63
CA ALA A 102 15.23 -34.74 -4.75
C ALA A 102 13.70 -34.80 -4.61
N GLY A 103 13.13 -35.85 -5.14
CA GLY A 103 11.75 -36.28 -4.91
C GLY A 103 11.60 -36.93 -3.54
N GLY A 104 10.52 -36.64 -2.86
CA GLY A 104 10.13 -37.27 -1.60
C GLY A 104 8.70 -37.81 -1.66
N GLN A 105 8.55 -39.09 -1.42
CA GLN A 105 7.32 -39.89 -1.45
C GLN A 105 6.33 -39.45 -0.35
N ARG A 106 5.05 -39.48 -0.72
CA ARG A 106 3.92 -39.47 0.23
C ARG A 106 3.82 -40.79 0.95
N THR A 107 3.66 -40.73 2.28
CA THR A 107 3.18 -41.87 3.09
C THR A 107 1.84 -41.50 3.69
N ASP A 108 0.83 -42.31 3.40
CA ASP A 108 -0.50 -42.26 4.01
C ASP A 108 -0.40 -42.71 5.47
N ALA A 109 -0.92 -41.93 6.41
CA ALA A 109 -1.13 -42.36 7.78
C ALA A 109 -2.63 -42.23 8.13
N ALA A 110 -3.17 -43.37 8.62
CA ALA A 110 -4.57 -43.61 8.89
C ALA A 110 -5.09 -42.79 10.10
N GLU A 111 -6.38 -42.46 10.01
CA GLU A 111 -7.18 -41.88 11.09
C GLU A 111 -7.35 -42.86 12.25
N GLU A 112 -6.99 -42.44 13.47
CA GLU A 112 -7.53 -43.03 14.71
C GLU A 112 -8.36 -41.97 15.43
N GLY A 113 -9.67 -42.20 15.47
CA GLY A 113 -10.63 -41.37 16.16
C GLY A 113 -10.52 -41.48 17.68
N SER A 114 -10.21 -40.37 18.32
CA SER A 114 -10.32 -40.20 19.79
C SER A 114 -11.72 -39.73 20.16
N LYS A 115 -12.49 -40.55 20.88
CA LYS A 115 -13.75 -40.19 21.53
C LYS A 115 -13.42 -39.41 22.78
N ALA A 116 -13.63 -38.10 22.78
CA ALA A 116 -13.61 -37.31 24.02
C ALA A 116 -14.95 -37.47 24.77
N ALA A 117 -14.85 -37.74 26.07
CA ALA A 117 -15.99 -37.76 27.00
C ALA A 117 -16.50 -36.33 27.27
N PRO A 118 -17.79 -36.14 27.59
CA PRO A 118 -18.33 -34.83 27.89
C PRO A 118 -17.75 -34.30 29.21
N GLN A 119 -17.10 -33.14 29.13
CA GLN A 119 -16.74 -32.37 30.30
C GLN A 119 -17.92 -31.56 30.78
N ASP A 120 -18.16 -31.60 32.06
CA ASP A 120 -19.19 -30.85 32.79
C ASP A 120 -19.06 -29.35 32.49
N ALA A 121 -20.14 -28.73 32.03
CA ALA A 121 -20.17 -27.31 31.72
C ALA A 121 -20.18 -26.52 33.05
N GLY A 122 -19.02 -26.18 33.54
CA GLY A 122 -18.87 -25.19 34.61
C GLY A 122 -19.45 -23.84 34.18
N GLU A 123 -20.11 -23.16 35.10
CA GLU A 123 -20.76 -21.85 34.92
C GLU A 123 -19.87 -20.89 34.15
N ALA A 124 -20.36 -20.39 33.01
CA ALA A 124 -19.62 -19.48 32.16
C ALA A 124 -19.15 -18.25 32.97
N PRO A 125 -17.89 -17.83 32.87
CA PRO A 125 -17.42 -16.63 33.55
C PRO A 125 -18.28 -15.45 33.15
N LYS A 126 -18.80 -14.70 34.12
CA LYS A 126 -19.53 -13.45 33.84
C LYS A 126 -18.64 -12.55 33.00
N ALA A 127 -19.15 -12.19 31.81
CA ALA A 127 -18.45 -11.30 30.90
C ALA A 127 -18.04 -10.02 31.65
N VAL A 128 -16.75 -9.81 31.80
CA VAL A 128 -16.20 -8.54 32.26
C VAL A 128 -16.51 -7.54 31.14
N PRO A 129 -17.21 -6.42 31.43
CA PRO A 129 -17.44 -5.41 30.42
C PRO A 129 -16.09 -5.02 29.82
N ALA A 130 -15.96 -5.08 28.49
CA ALA A 130 -14.77 -4.59 27.80
C ALA A 130 -14.53 -3.15 28.24
N ALA A 131 -13.34 -2.85 28.73
CA ALA A 131 -12.96 -1.47 29.02
C ALA A 131 -13.19 -0.63 27.75
N PRO A 132 -13.81 0.55 27.88
CA PRO A 132 -14.01 1.42 26.73
C PRO A 132 -12.66 1.66 26.05
N ALA A 133 -12.59 1.47 24.74
CA ALA A 133 -11.38 1.72 23.96
C ALA A 133 -10.85 3.13 24.28
N ALA A 134 -9.60 3.24 24.68
CA ALA A 134 -8.99 4.53 24.95
C ALA A 134 -9.13 5.41 23.69
N LYS A 135 -9.57 6.68 23.89
CA LYS A 135 -9.61 7.63 22.78
C LYS A 135 -8.21 7.79 22.21
N PRO A 136 -8.05 7.84 20.87
CA PRO A 136 -6.77 8.09 20.26
C PRO A 136 -6.17 9.40 20.80
N ALA A 137 -4.84 9.43 20.93
CA ALA A 137 -4.12 10.66 21.27
C ALA A 137 -4.37 11.73 20.20
N ALA A 138 -4.17 12.98 20.51
CA ALA A 138 -4.14 14.06 19.52
C ALA A 138 -2.88 13.93 18.65
N ASP A 139 -2.93 14.50 17.44
CA ASP A 139 -1.72 14.68 16.63
C ASP A 139 -0.66 15.44 17.42
N PRO A 140 0.63 15.16 17.25
CA PRO A 140 1.69 15.88 17.92
C PRO A 140 1.69 17.34 17.48
N ASP A 141 1.97 18.25 18.42
CA ASP A 141 2.19 19.65 18.11
C ASP A 141 3.47 19.78 17.27
N ILE A 142 3.38 20.46 16.13
CA ILE A 142 4.53 20.83 15.34
C ILE A 142 4.95 22.23 15.78
N PRO A 143 6.12 22.40 16.43
CA PRO A 143 6.58 23.71 16.90
C PRO A 143 6.65 24.73 15.77
N ALA A 144 6.30 25.98 16.06
CA ALA A 144 6.41 27.04 15.07
C ALA A 144 7.88 27.20 14.62
N GLY A 145 8.11 27.24 13.30
CA GLY A 145 9.45 27.31 12.73
C GLY A 145 10.15 25.97 12.54
N THR A 146 9.46 24.84 12.78
CA THR A 146 9.98 23.51 12.40
C THR A 146 10.29 23.49 10.90
N GLU A 147 11.50 23.04 10.54
CA GLU A 147 11.90 22.82 9.15
C GLU A 147 10.99 21.75 8.52
N MET A 148 10.42 22.07 7.36
CA MET A 148 9.63 21.14 6.57
C MET A 148 10.49 20.65 5.40
N ILE A 149 10.55 19.34 5.21
CA ILE A 149 11.31 18.71 4.13
C ILE A 149 10.33 18.15 3.12
N SER A 150 10.45 18.57 1.85
CA SER A 150 9.69 17.96 0.76
C SER A 150 10.22 16.55 0.52
N THR A 151 9.36 15.54 0.74
CA THR A 151 9.73 14.12 0.74
C THR A 151 8.67 13.34 -0.03
N THR A 152 9.08 12.41 -0.87
CA THR A 152 8.12 11.51 -1.53
C THR A 152 7.51 10.53 -0.53
N VAL A 153 6.31 10.03 -0.83
CA VAL A 153 5.67 9.00 0.02
C VAL A 153 6.56 7.77 0.14
N ARG A 154 7.22 7.34 -0.94
CA ARG A 154 8.19 6.24 -0.96
C ARG A 154 9.33 6.45 0.03
N GLU A 155 9.98 7.62 -0.02
CA GLU A 155 11.07 7.97 0.90
C GLU A 155 10.59 8.05 2.35
N ALA A 156 9.41 8.61 2.58
CA ALA A 156 8.80 8.71 3.90
C ALA A 156 8.55 7.34 4.55
N LEU A 157 8.09 6.34 3.75
CA LEU A 157 7.91 4.96 4.20
C LEU A 157 9.26 4.29 4.51
N ARG A 158 10.24 4.44 3.61
CA ARG A 158 11.62 3.94 3.83
C ARG A 158 12.21 4.52 5.10
N ASP A 159 12.12 5.82 5.28
CA ASP A 159 12.69 6.52 6.43
C ASP A 159 12.01 6.10 7.74
N ALA A 160 10.69 5.90 7.72
CA ALA A 160 9.95 5.38 8.87
C ALA A 160 10.47 4.00 9.29
N MET A 161 10.64 3.07 8.35
CA MET A 161 11.20 1.75 8.64
C MET A 161 12.63 1.85 9.14
N ALA A 162 13.50 2.63 8.49
CA ALA A 162 14.88 2.80 8.88
C ALA A 162 15.01 3.38 10.30
N GLU A 163 14.23 4.41 10.64
CA GLU A 163 14.22 5.02 11.97
C GLU A 163 13.80 4.02 13.05
N GLU A 164 12.75 3.24 12.81
CA GLU A 164 12.30 2.22 13.78
C GLU A 164 13.27 1.02 13.88
N MET A 165 13.89 0.62 12.79
CA MET A 165 14.94 -0.41 12.80
C MET A 165 16.20 0.03 13.54
N ARG A 166 16.57 1.33 13.48
CA ARG A 166 17.67 1.89 14.30
C ARG A 166 17.32 1.93 15.78
N ARG A 167 16.05 2.23 16.08
CA ARG A 167 15.54 2.38 17.43
C ARG A 167 15.37 1.05 18.15
N ASP A 168 14.96 -0.01 17.45
CA ASP A 168 14.57 -1.30 18.02
C ASP A 168 15.19 -2.45 17.23
N GLY A 169 15.99 -3.26 17.92
CA GLY A 169 16.70 -4.42 17.36
C GLY A 169 15.79 -5.55 16.89
N ASP A 170 14.56 -5.61 17.40
CA ASP A 170 13.58 -6.66 17.07
C ASP A 170 12.78 -6.36 15.81
N VAL A 171 12.84 -5.12 15.29
CA VAL A 171 12.19 -4.73 14.03
C VAL A 171 12.99 -5.21 12.84
N PHE A 172 12.36 -5.91 11.90
CA PHE A 172 12.97 -6.37 10.65
C PHE A 172 11.96 -6.34 9.50
N VAL A 173 12.46 -6.26 8.27
CA VAL A 173 11.65 -6.26 7.05
C VAL A 173 11.81 -7.61 6.35
N MET A 174 10.71 -8.18 5.88
CA MET A 174 10.71 -9.39 5.08
C MET A 174 9.64 -9.33 3.98
N GLY A 175 9.91 -9.98 2.86
CA GLY A 175 9.00 -10.03 1.73
C GLY A 175 9.74 -10.40 0.44
N GLU A 176 9.03 -10.36 -0.66
CA GLU A 176 9.60 -10.64 -1.97
C GLU A 176 10.41 -9.46 -2.48
N GLU A 177 11.66 -9.71 -2.88
CA GLU A 177 12.56 -8.72 -3.49
C GLU A 177 12.86 -7.48 -2.60
N VAL A 178 12.64 -7.57 -1.30
CA VAL A 178 12.81 -6.41 -0.38
C VAL A 178 14.27 -6.12 -0.05
N ALA A 179 15.18 -7.11 -0.18
CA ALA A 179 16.58 -6.99 0.18
C ALA A 179 17.46 -6.63 -1.02
N GLU A 180 17.84 -7.61 -1.85
CA GLU A 180 18.81 -7.41 -2.93
C GLU A 180 18.27 -6.49 -4.02
N TYR A 181 17.03 -6.66 -4.41
CA TYR A 181 16.36 -5.81 -5.41
C TYR A 181 15.87 -4.47 -4.83
N GLN A 182 15.87 -4.31 -3.50
CA GLN A 182 15.47 -3.09 -2.79
C GLN A 182 13.99 -2.73 -2.96
N GLY A 183 13.14 -3.75 -3.12
CA GLY A 183 11.71 -3.63 -3.34
C GLY A 183 11.32 -3.32 -4.78
N ALA A 184 10.18 -3.82 -5.23
CA ALA A 184 9.64 -3.56 -6.57
C ALA A 184 9.44 -2.05 -6.83
N TYR A 185 9.06 -1.30 -5.79
CA TYR A 185 8.83 0.14 -5.83
C TYR A 185 9.95 0.95 -5.14
N LYS A 186 11.09 0.31 -4.84
CA LYS A 186 12.26 0.93 -4.19
C LYS A 186 11.97 1.55 -2.80
N ILE A 187 10.97 1.03 -2.09
CA ILE A 187 10.63 1.50 -0.74
C ILE A 187 11.67 1.01 0.30
N THR A 188 12.30 -0.12 0.04
CA THR A 188 13.34 -0.69 0.93
C THR A 188 14.76 -0.33 0.52
N GLN A 189 14.92 0.64 -0.40
CA GLN A 189 16.22 1.06 -0.91
C GLN A 189 17.18 1.46 0.21
N GLY A 190 18.38 0.84 0.21
CA GLY A 190 19.43 1.11 1.19
C GLY A 190 19.28 0.37 2.53
N LEU A 191 18.13 -0.26 2.82
CA LEU A 191 17.92 -0.93 4.10
C LEU A 191 18.84 -2.15 4.27
N LEU A 192 19.03 -2.96 3.24
CA LEU A 192 19.94 -4.12 3.30
C LEU A 192 21.37 -3.69 3.63
N GLN A 193 21.85 -2.61 3.01
CA GLN A 193 23.21 -2.10 3.21
C GLN A 193 23.41 -1.58 4.64
N GLU A 194 22.38 -0.99 5.25
CA GLU A 194 22.46 -0.46 6.60
C GLU A 194 22.27 -1.53 7.67
N PHE A 195 21.30 -2.43 7.51
CA PHE A 195 20.88 -3.34 8.59
C PHE A 195 21.31 -4.79 8.38
N GLY A 196 21.78 -5.13 7.19
CA GLY A 196 22.28 -6.46 6.84
C GLY A 196 21.17 -7.52 6.62
N PRO A 197 21.57 -8.71 6.14
CA PRO A 197 20.63 -9.74 5.66
C PRO A 197 19.83 -10.45 6.77
N ARG A 198 20.14 -10.22 8.04
CA ARG A 198 19.33 -10.72 9.15
C ARG A 198 18.13 -9.84 9.48
N ARG A 199 18.15 -8.60 9.02
CA ARG A 199 17.14 -7.59 9.31
C ARG A 199 16.36 -7.16 8.07
N VAL A 200 16.86 -7.47 6.86
CA VAL A 200 16.17 -7.25 5.59
C VAL A 200 16.28 -8.56 4.81
N VAL A 201 15.14 -9.26 4.68
CA VAL A 201 15.11 -10.67 4.32
C VAL A 201 14.26 -10.88 3.08
N ASP A 202 14.89 -11.30 1.98
CA ASP A 202 14.16 -11.79 0.81
C ASP A 202 13.50 -13.14 1.11
N THR A 203 12.27 -13.29 0.66
CA THR A 203 11.52 -14.54 0.78
C THR A 203 11.21 -15.10 -0.60
N PRO A 204 11.07 -16.43 -0.76
CA PRO A 204 10.49 -16.98 -1.97
C PRO A 204 9.03 -16.50 -2.13
N ILE A 205 8.51 -16.56 -3.36
CA ILE A 205 7.12 -16.22 -3.68
C ILE A 205 6.19 -17.26 -3.02
N THR A 206 5.77 -16.98 -1.80
CA THR A 206 4.93 -17.87 -0.97
C THR A 206 4.21 -17.03 0.08
N GLU A 207 3.27 -16.18 -0.31
CA GLU A 207 2.65 -15.20 0.59
C GLU A 207 2.04 -15.84 1.84
N HIS A 208 1.39 -16.99 1.70
CA HIS A 208 0.91 -17.78 2.84
C HIS A 208 2.07 -18.20 3.77
N GLY A 209 3.17 -18.67 3.18
CA GLY A 209 4.34 -19.16 3.91
C GLY A 209 5.08 -18.04 4.64
N PHE A 210 5.49 -16.99 3.95
CA PHE A 210 6.27 -15.94 4.58
C PHE A 210 5.44 -15.08 5.55
N ALA A 211 4.14 -14.84 5.27
CA ALA A 211 3.27 -14.19 6.22
C ALA A 211 3.12 -15.02 7.50
N GLY A 212 2.97 -16.36 7.38
CA GLY A 212 2.93 -17.26 8.52
C GLY A 212 4.23 -17.26 9.34
N VAL A 213 5.39 -17.24 8.68
CA VAL A 213 6.70 -17.08 9.34
C VAL A 213 6.77 -15.73 10.09
N GLY A 214 6.32 -14.64 9.45
CA GLY A 214 6.24 -13.32 10.09
C GLY A 214 5.35 -13.32 11.32
N VAL A 215 4.16 -13.94 11.25
CA VAL A 215 3.25 -14.08 12.39
C VAL A 215 3.90 -14.88 13.52
N GLY A 216 4.55 -16.01 13.21
CA GLY A 216 5.28 -16.81 14.19
C GLY A 216 6.43 -16.04 14.84
N ALA A 217 7.18 -15.25 14.07
CA ALA A 217 8.24 -14.38 14.57
C ALA A 217 7.68 -13.30 15.52
N ALA A 218 6.53 -12.70 15.18
CA ALA A 218 5.86 -11.73 16.04
C ALA A 218 5.40 -12.38 17.37
N MET A 219 4.82 -13.57 17.32
CA MET A 219 4.44 -14.34 18.51
C MET A 219 5.64 -14.70 19.38
N ALA A 220 6.84 -14.83 18.80
CA ALA A 220 8.11 -15.07 19.51
C ALA A 220 8.77 -13.78 20.05
N GLY A 221 8.15 -12.61 19.88
CA GLY A 221 8.61 -11.34 20.43
C GLY A 221 9.37 -10.43 19.46
N LEU A 222 9.55 -10.82 18.18
CA LEU A 222 10.08 -9.94 17.15
C LEU A 222 9.00 -9.02 16.60
N LYS A 223 9.41 -8.02 15.81
CA LYS A 223 8.50 -7.03 15.18
C LYS A 223 8.67 -7.00 13.65
N PRO A 224 8.11 -7.98 12.95
CA PRO A 224 8.23 -8.05 11.52
C PRO A 224 7.39 -6.98 10.81
N ILE A 225 7.99 -6.41 9.78
CA ILE A 225 7.30 -5.64 8.73
C ILE A 225 7.27 -6.58 7.52
N VAL A 226 6.10 -7.12 7.22
CA VAL A 226 5.87 -8.03 6.09
C VAL A 226 5.40 -7.20 4.91
N GLU A 227 6.21 -7.13 3.85
CA GLU A 227 5.85 -6.47 2.60
C GLU A 227 5.22 -7.48 1.65
N PHE A 228 4.02 -7.17 1.18
CA PHE A 228 3.45 -7.78 -0.01
C PHE A 228 3.77 -6.88 -1.21
N MET A 229 4.23 -7.47 -2.31
CA MET A 229 4.48 -6.72 -3.55
C MET A 229 3.22 -5.95 -4.00
N THR A 230 2.05 -6.54 -3.78
CA THR A 230 0.74 -5.85 -3.79
C THR A 230 -0.22 -6.58 -2.84
N PHE A 231 -1.15 -5.86 -2.22
CA PHE A 231 -2.19 -6.47 -1.40
C PHE A 231 -3.10 -7.42 -2.19
N ASN A 232 -3.13 -7.34 -3.51
CA ASN A 232 -3.82 -8.35 -4.33
C ASN A 232 -3.25 -9.75 -4.11
N PHE A 233 -1.94 -9.90 -3.86
CA PHE A 233 -1.31 -11.18 -3.56
C PHE A 233 -1.45 -11.58 -2.09
N ALA A 234 -1.66 -10.62 -1.19
CA ALA A 234 -1.96 -10.89 0.21
C ALA A 234 -3.22 -11.75 0.42
N MET A 235 -4.09 -11.88 -0.61
CA MET A 235 -5.21 -12.82 -0.58
C MET A 235 -4.77 -14.26 -0.34
N GLN A 236 -3.59 -14.67 -0.79
CA GLN A 236 -3.04 -16.00 -0.51
C GLN A 236 -2.65 -16.18 0.96
N ALA A 237 -2.33 -15.07 1.64
CA ALA A 237 -1.96 -15.05 3.06
C ALA A 237 -3.11 -14.70 4.01
N ILE A 238 -4.35 -14.57 3.51
CA ILE A 238 -5.49 -14.03 4.27
C ILE A 238 -5.76 -14.84 5.56
N ASP A 239 -5.55 -16.16 5.54
CA ASP A 239 -5.69 -17.01 6.72
C ASP A 239 -4.68 -16.64 7.81
N GLN A 240 -3.42 -16.43 7.45
CA GLN A 240 -2.38 -16.03 8.39
C GLN A 240 -2.66 -14.65 9.01
N ILE A 241 -3.22 -13.74 8.24
CA ILE A 241 -3.62 -12.40 8.71
C ILE A 241 -4.83 -12.49 9.63
N ILE A 242 -5.89 -13.19 9.20
CA ILE A 242 -7.20 -13.16 9.86
C ILE A 242 -7.28 -14.17 11.01
N ASN A 243 -6.87 -15.41 10.81
CA ASN A 243 -6.97 -16.45 11.84
C ASN A 243 -5.77 -16.47 12.76
N SER A 244 -4.55 -16.37 12.23
CA SER A 244 -3.35 -16.41 13.05
C SER A 244 -3.07 -15.06 13.72
N ALA A 245 -2.79 -13.99 13.00
CA ALA A 245 -2.42 -12.71 13.61
C ALA A 245 -3.55 -12.06 14.39
N ALA A 246 -4.73 -11.89 13.79
CA ALA A 246 -5.82 -11.12 14.38
C ALA A 246 -6.52 -11.83 15.57
N LYS A 247 -6.49 -13.16 15.65
CA LYS A 247 -7.28 -13.92 16.62
C LYS A 247 -6.47 -14.51 17.78
N THR A 248 -5.16 -14.68 17.60
CA THR A 248 -4.35 -15.42 18.59
C THR A 248 -4.31 -14.75 19.96
N LEU A 249 -4.27 -13.41 20.03
CA LEU A 249 -4.32 -12.70 21.30
C LEU A 249 -5.59 -13.04 22.09
N TYR A 250 -6.75 -13.05 21.43
CA TYR A 250 -8.01 -13.43 22.04
C TYR A 250 -8.03 -14.91 22.43
N MET A 251 -7.66 -15.80 21.51
CA MET A 251 -7.68 -17.25 21.74
C MET A 251 -6.71 -17.73 22.81
N SER A 252 -5.61 -17.02 23.02
CA SER A 252 -4.64 -17.29 24.09
C SER A 252 -4.99 -16.66 25.43
N GLY A 253 -6.16 -16.03 25.56
CA GLY A 253 -6.52 -15.32 26.79
C GLY A 253 -5.66 -14.10 27.08
N GLY A 254 -5.13 -13.45 26.03
CA GLY A 254 -4.26 -12.27 26.16
C GLY A 254 -2.77 -12.56 26.38
N GLN A 255 -2.36 -13.83 26.28
CA GLN A 255 -0.97 -14.22 26.58
C GLN A 255 -0.04 -14.12 25.36
N MET A 256 -0.56 -14.28 24.14
CA MET A 256 0.23 -14.31 22.92
C MET A 256 -0.23 -13.23 21.95
N GLY A 257 0.51 -12.14 21.82
CA GLY A 257 0.29 -11.06 20.85
C GLY A 257 1.00 -11.32 19.54
N ALA A 258 0.67 -10.51 18.52
CA ALA A 258 1.36 -10.51 17.24
C ALA A 258 1.63 -9.05 16.80
N PRO A 259 2.69 -8.40 17.31
CA PRO A 259 3.10 -7.06 16.91
C PRO A 259 3.72 -7.10 15.49
N ILE A 260 2.89 -7.06 14.47
CA ILE A 260 3.27 -7.23 13.07
C ILE A 260 2.62 -6.15 12.21
N VAL A 261 3.36 -5.66 11.22
CA VAL A 261 2.82 -4.79 10.17
C VAL A 261 2.81 -5.56 8.86
N PHE A 262 1.64 -5.62 8.22
CA PHE A 262 1.49 -6.06 6.85
C PHE A 262 1.31 -4.82 5.98
N ARG A 263 2.24 -4.57 5.06
CA ARG A 263 2.23 -3.38 4.20
C ARG A 263 2.39 -3.71 2.73
N GLY A 264 1.99 -2.80 1.89
CA GLY A 264 2.17 -2.86 0.44
C GLY A 264 1.13 -2.03 -0.31
N PRO A 265 1.28 -1.87 -1.64
CA PRO A 265 0.34 -1.12 -2.47
C PRO A 265 -1.02 -1.80 -2.53
N ASN A 266 -2.07 -0.98 -2.53
CA ASN A 266 -3.48 -1.34 -2.53
C ASN A 266 -4.24 -0.43 -3.47
N GLY A 267 -5.30 -0.94 -4.07
CA GLY A 267 -6.13 -0.19 -5.02
C GLY A 267 -5.61 -0.26 -6.45
N ALA A 268 -6.13 0.60 -7.30
CA ALA A 268 -5.74 0.66 -8.68
C ALA A 268 -4.36 1.31 -8.85
N ALA A 269 -3.55 0.67 -9.69
CA ALA A 269 -2.33 1.23 -10.25
C ALA A 269 -2.61 1.73 -11.69
N ALA A 270 -1.66 1.63 -12.59
CA ALA A 270 -1.86 2.01 -13.98
C ALA A 270 -1.92 0.77 -14.88
N ARG A 271 -3.09 0.47 -15.40
CA ARG A 271 -3.31 -0.54 -16.46
C ARG A 271 -2.86 -1.97 -16.11
N VAL A 272 -3.05 -2.38 -14.85
CA VAL A 272 -2.68 -3.72 -14.36
C VAL A 272 -3.85 -4.71 -14.31
N GLY A 273 -5.06 -4.28 -14.66
CA GLY A 273 -6.24 -5.13 -14.80
C GLY A 273 -6.87 -5.58 -13.48
N ALA A 274 -7.79 -6.53 -13.56
CA ALA A 274 -8.71 -6.86 -12.48
C ALA A 274 -8.04 -7.44 -11.22
N GLN A 275 -7.08 -8.35 -11.39
CA GLN A 275 -6.42 -9.03 -10.26
C GLN A 275 -5.40 -8.16 -9.52
N HIS A 276 -4.99 -7.01 -10.07
CA HIS A 276 -3.95 -6.14 -9.51
C HIS A 276 -4.46 -4.74 -9.13
N SER A 277 -5.80 -4.54 -9.09
CA SER A 277 -6.39 -3.21 -8.90
C SER A 277 -7.49 -3.18 -7.85
N GLN A 278 -7.46 -4.09 -6.88
CA GLN A 278 -8.51 -4.21 -5.87
C GLN A 278 -8.18 -3.40 -4.61
N CYS A 279 -9.19 -2.79 -4.01
CA CYS A 279 -9.07 -2.09 -2.73
C CYS A 279 -9.54 -2.99 -1.58
N TYR A 280 -8.67 -3.22 -0.62
CA TYR A 280 -8.91 -4.12 0.52
C TYR A 280 -9.30 -3.38 1.81
N ALA A 281 -9.54 -2.09 1.76
CA ALA A 281 -9.93 -1.29 2.93
C ALA A 281 -11.15 -1.89 3.65
N ALA A 282 -12.22 -2.17 2.93
CA ALA A 282 -13.43 -2.76 3.49
C ALA A 282 -13.20 -4.19 4.02
N TRP A 283 -12.44 -5.01 3.29
CA TRP A 283 -12.17 -6.41 3.67
C TRP A 283 -11.49 -6.52 5.03
N TYR A 284 -10.36 -5.85 5.21
CA TYR A 284 -9.59 -5.93 6.46
C TYR A 284 -10.22 -5.13 7.60
N SER A 285 -10.91 -4.02 7.31
CA SER A 285 -11.61 -3.24 8.33
C SER A 285 -12.80 -4.00 8.95
N HIS A 286 -13.32 -5.02 8.27
CA HIS A 286 -14.37 -5.89 8.82
C HIS A 286 -13.87 -6.81 9.94
N ILE A 287 -12.56 -7.05 10.05
CA ILE A 287 -11.99 -8.10 10.89
C ILE A 287 -11.66 -7.59 12.31
N PRO A 288 -12.33 -8.11 13.37
CA PRO A 288 -11.93 -7.83 14.74
C PRO A 288 -10.52 -8.35 15.04
N GLY A 289 -9.73 -7.52 15.72
CA GLY A 289 -8.33 -7.82 16.05
C GLY A 289 -7.29 -7.18 15.12
N LEU A 290 -7.70 -6.65 13.96
CA LEU A 290 -6.82 -5.88 13.08
C LEU A 290 -7.00 -4.37 13.31
N LYS A 291 -5.92 -3.62 13.10
CA LYS A 291 -5.94 -2.19 12.78
C LYS A 291 -5.71 -2.01 11.28
N VAL A 292 -6.37 -1.03 10.67
CA VAL A 292 -6.26 -0.78 9.23
C VAL A 292 -5.97 0.70 9.00
N VAL A 293 -4.83 0.99 8.39
CA VAL A 293 -4.31 2.34 8.15
C VAL A 293 -4.15 2.55 6.66
N MET A 294 -4.51 3.74 6.17
CA MET A 294 -4.44 4.07 4.74
C MET A 294 -4.06 5.55 4.56
N PRO A 295 -2.77 5.88 4.60
CA PRO A 295 -2.28 7.26 4.54
C PRO A 295 -2.43 7.86 3.14
N TYR A 296 -2.44 9.21 3.08
CA TYR A 296 -2.42 9.98 1.85
C TYR A 296 -1.11 10.74 1.66
N THR A 297 -0.65 11.53 2.64
CA THR A 297 0.56 12.34 2.51
C THR A 297 1.82 11.60 2.98
N ALA A 298 3.00 12.09 2.57
CA ALA A 298 4.28 11.57 3.06
C ALA A 298 4.42 11.70 4.60
N ALA A 299 3.92 12.79 5.18
CA ALA A 299 3.91 12.96 6.64
C ALA A 299 3.02 11.92 7.32
N ASP A 300 1.81 11.67 6.78
CA ASP A 300 0.92 10.63 7.31
C ASP A 300 1.54 9.24 7.14
N ALA A 301 2.13 8.95 5.99
CA ALA A 301 2.80 7.67 5.72
C ALA A 301 3.93 7.42 6.74
N LYS A 302 4.81 8.41 6.97
CA LYS A 302 5.90 8.32 7.93
C LYS A 302 5.40 8.13 9.35
N GLY A 303 4.56 9.04 9.81
CA GLY A 303 4.12 9.09 11.21
C GLY A 303 3.26 7.89 11.60
N LEU A 304 2.36 7.45 10.71
CA LEU A 304 1.47 6.31 10.95
C LEU A 304 2.21 4.97 10.81
N LEU A 305 3.19 4.83 9.91
CA LEU A 305 3.97 3.60 9.81
C LEU A 305 4.83 3.39 11.06
N LYS A 306 5.45 4.45 11.59
CA LYS A 306 6.16 4.38 12.89
C LYS A 306 5.21 3.95 14.02
N ALA A 307 3.99 4.52 14.07
CA ALA A 307 2.98 4.10 15.03
C ALA A 307 2.56 2.64 14.85
N ALA A 308 2.42 2.17 13.62
CA ALA A 308 2.08 0.79 13.29
C ALA A 308 3.16 -0.20 13.75
N ILE A 309 4.43 0.11 13.52
CA ILE A 309 5.57 -0.72 13.96
C ILE A 309 5.66 -0.81 15.50
N ARG A 310 5.26 0.25 16.19
CA ARG A 310 5.23 0.31 17.67
C ARG A 310 3.98 -0.32 18.28
N ASP A 311 2.95 -0.60 17.48
CA ASP A 311 1.69 -1.15 18.00
C ASP A 311 1.86 -2.62 18.42
N PRO A 312 1.35 -3.01 19.58
CA PRO A 312 1.43 -4.41 20.04
C PRO A 312 0.47 -5.36 19.31
N ASN A 313 -0.37 -4.85 18.40
CA ASN A 313 -1.36 -5.62 17.67
C ASN A 313 -1.04 -5.61 16.18
N PRO A 314 -1.59 -6.56 15.39
CA PRO A 314 -1.37 -6.59 13.95
C PRO A 314 -2.02 -5.38 13.25
N VAL A 315 -1.24 -4.74 12.39
CA VAL A 315 -1.65 -3.57 11.61
C VAL A 315 -1.56 -3.89 10.12
N ILE A 316 -2.66 -3.65 9.41
CA ILE A 316 -2.72 -3.62 7.95
C ILE A 316 -2.46 -2.19 7.50
N PHE A 317 -1.41 -1.99 6.74
CA PHE A 317 -0.97 -0.68 6.27
C PHE A 317 -1.09 -0.63 4.74
N LEU A 318 -2.22 -0.11 4.26
CA LEU A 318 -2.58 -0.06 2.85
C LEU A 318 -2.02 1.20 2.20
N GLU A 319 -1.09 1.03 1.31
CA GLU A 319 -0.45 2.10 0.56
C GLU A 319 -1.12 2.26 -0.82
N ASN A 320 -0.71 3.26 -1.59
CA ASN A 320 -1.17 3.39 -2.97
C ASN A 320 0.03 3.69 -3.87
N GLU A 321 0.18 2.91 -4.93
CA GLU A 321 1.31 2.97 -5.85
C GLU A 321 1.43 4.35 -6.53
N ILE A 322 0.30 4.94 -6.94
CA ILE A 322 0.28 6.25 -7.60
C ILE A 322 0.77 7.38 -6.68
N LEU A 323 0.67 7.18 -5.35
CA LEU A 323 1.15 8.16 -4.37
C LEU A 323 2.66 8.08 -4.13
N TYR A 324 3.33 6.98 -4.44
CA TYR A 324 4.74 6.75 -4.08
C TYR A 324 5.70 7.84 -4.58
N GLY A 325 5.49 8.34 -5.80
CA GLY A 325 6.28 9.41 -6.38
C GLY A 325 5.83 10.83 -6.02
N GLN A 326 4.71 10.98 -5.29
CA GLN A 326 4.22 12.31 -4.92
C GLN A 326 4.93 12.83 -3.68
N SER A 327 5.34 14.10 -3.75
CA SER A 327 6.06 14.78 -2.66
C SER A 327 5.12 15.62 -1.81
N PHE A 328 5.35 15.59 -0.50
CA PHE A 328 4.64 16.38 0.49
C PHE A 328 5.61 16.88 1.55
N ASP A 329 5.24 17.95 2.23
CA ASP A 329 6.00 18.49 3.35
C ASP A 329 5.93 17.54 4.56
N VAL A 330 7.09 17.14 5.08
CA VAL A 330 7.24 16.32 6.28
C VAL A 330 8.00 17.11 7.33
N PRO A 331 7.51 17.24 8.58
CA PRO A 331 8.22 17.95 9.63
C PRO A 331 9.50 17.22 10.03
N LYS A 332 10.60 17.94 10.10
CA LYS A 332 11.89 17.42 10.57
C LYS A 332 11.89 17.42 12.09
N LEU A 333 11.42 16.33 12.66
CA LEU A 333 11.37 16.07 14.09
C LEU A 333 12.03 14.72 14.37
N ASP A 334 12.76 14.62 15.47
CA ASP A 334 13.50 13.41 15.86
C ASP A 334 12.57 12.20 16.06
N ASP A 335 11.35 12.41 16.53
CA ASP A 335 10.35 11.37 16.72
C ASP A 335 8.95 11.83 16.29
N PHE A 336 8.75 11.95 14.97
CA PHE A 336 7.44 12.28 14.41
C PHE A 336 6.58 11.00 14.28
N VAL A 337 5.58 10.88 15.15
CA VAL A 337 4.64 9.74 15.21
C VAL A 337 3.22 10.26 15.24
N LEU A 338 2.35 9.69 14.41
CA LEU A 338 0.93 10.02 14.34
C LEU A 338 0.07 8.94 15.01
N PRO A 339 -0.97 9.30 15.76
CA PRO A 339 -1.82 8.33 16.43
C PRO A 339 -2.73 7.59 15.44
N ILE A 340 -2.73 6.25 15.52
CA ILE A 340 -3.70 5.42 14.81
C ILE A 340 -5.09 5.65 15.38
N GLY A 341 -6.09 5.83 14.51
CA GLY A 341 -7.47 6.06 14.92
C GLY A 341 -7.86 7.53 15.04
N LYS A 342 -7.04 8.44 14.52
CA LYS A 342 -7.33 9.88 14.50
C LYS A 342 -7.40 10.40 13.07
N ALA A 343 -8.57 10.94 12.69
CA ALA A 343 -8.75 11.63 11.43
C ALA A 343 -8.17 13.05 11.48
N ARG A 344 -7.82 13.59 10.33
CA ARG A 344 -7.36 14.97 10.17
C ARG A 344 -8.37 15.79 9.38
N ILE A 345 -8.74 16.96 9.90
CA ILE A 345 -9.43 17.96 9.09
C ILE A 345 -8.36 18.59 8.18
N HIS A 346 -8.34 18.15 6.93
CA HIS A 346 -7.38 18.63 5.92
C HIS A 346 -7.68 20.07 5.55
N LYS A 347 -8.95 20.43 5.45
CA LYS A 347 -9.44 21.79 5.20
C LYS A 347 -10.74 22.04 5.96
N GLN A 348 -10.82 23.17 6.66
CA GLN A 348 -12.06 23.64 7.27
C GLN A 348 -13.05 24.13 6.21
N GLY A 349 -14.34 23.88 6.44
CA GLY A 349 -15.43 24.34 5.59
C GLY A 349 -16.76 24.38 6.36
N LYS A 350 -17.83 24.83 5.71
CA LYS A 350 -19.12 25.04 6.38
C LYS A 350 -20.36 24.56 5.60
N ASP A 351 -20.23 24.32 4.29
CA ASP A 351 -21.39 24.04 3.43
C ASP A 351 -21.65 22.54 3.24
N VAL A 352 -20.58 21.72 3.24
CA VAL A 352 -20.63 20.27 3.07
C VAL A 352 -19.37 19.63 3.65
N THR A 353 -19.48 18.42 4.20
CA THR A 353 -18.36 17.59 4.60
C THR A 353 -18.04 16.60 3.50
N ILE A 354 -16.78 16.52 3.08
CA ILE A 354 -16.24 15.48 2.19
C ILE A 354 -15.24 14.65 3.01
N VAL A 355 -15.54 13.37 3.19
CA VAL A 355 -14.70 12.40 3.88
C VAL A 355 -14.00 11.52 2.87
N SER A 356 -12.71 11.30 3.03
CA SER A 356 -11.97 10.39 2.18
C SER A 356 -10.74 9.81 2.89
N PHE A 357 -9.99 8.96 2.21
CA PHE A 357 -8.76 8.32 2.67
C PHE A 357 -7.93 7.83 1.48
N GLY A 358 -6.61 7.62 1.69
CA GLY A 358 -5.71 7.15 0.65
C GLY A 358 -5.81 7.99 -0.61
N ILE A 359 -5.78 7.37 -1.78
CA ILE A 359 -5.84 8.06 -3.09
C ILE A 359 -7.13 8.87 -3.29
N GLY A 360 -8.23 8.50 -2.63
CA GLY A 360 -9.50 9.23 -2.68
C GLY A 360 -9.38 10.69 -2.26
N MET A 361 -8.42 11.01 -1.39
CA MET A 361 -8.10 12.38 -1.01
C MET A 361 -7.69 13.26 -2.21
N THR A 362 -7.05 12.69 -3.22
CA THR A 362 -6.70 13.41 -4.45
C THR A 362 -7.94 13.94 -5.17
N TYR A 363 -9.00 13.14 -5.23
CA TYR A 363 -10.27 13.54 -5.85
C TYR A 363 -10.98 14.60 -5.01
N ALA A 364 -11.04 14.40 -3.69
CA ALA A 364 -11.67 15.33 -2.75
C ALA A 364 -11.01 16.71 -2.77
N ILE A 365 -9.67 16.77 -2.73
CA ILE A 365 -8.91 18.03 -2.73
C ILE A 365 -9.06 18.79 -4.06
N LYS A 366 -8.99 18.07 -5.20
CA LYS A 366 -9.19 18.68 -6.52
C LYS A 366 -10.62 19.20 -6.69
N ALA A 367 -11.62 18.43 -6.25
CA ALA A 367 -13.02 18.87 -6.29
C ALA A 367 -13.26 20.11 -5.41
N GLU A 368 -12.66 20.18 -4.21
CA GLU A 368 -12.77 21.35 -3.34
C GLU A 368 -12.29 22.63 -4.01
N ALA A 369 -11.15 22.57 -4.71
CA ALA A 369 -10.60 23.74 -5.41
C ALA A 369 -11.60 24.30 -6.45
N GLU A 370 -12.30 23.43 -7.18
CA GLU A 370 -13.33 23.82 -8.15
C GLU A 370 -14.62 24.30 -7.46
N LEU A 371 -15.09 23.59 -6.42
CA LEU A 371 -16.27 23.95 -5.64
C LEU A 371 -16.15 25.31 -4.98
N ARG A 372 -14.96 25.67 -4.49
CA ARG A 372 -14.67 27.00 -3.94
C ARG A 372 -14.84 28.09 -4.99
N GLY A 373 -14.45 27.84 -6.25
CA GLY A 373 -14.71 28.73 -7.38
C GLY A 373 -16.21 28.92 -7.66
N MET A 374 -17.04 27.95 -7.28
CA MET A 374 -18.51 27.99 -7.38
C MET A 374 -19.18 28.55 -6.11
N GLY A 375 -18.42 29.02 -5.12
CA GLY A 375 -18.93 29.57 -3.86
C GLY A 375 -19.43 28.50 -2.87
N ILE A 376 -18.94 27.26 -2.96
CA ILE A 376 -19.23 26.18 -2.01
C ILE A 376 -17.98 25.94 -1.16
N ASP A 377 -18.11 26.09 0.15
CA ASP A 377 -17.02 25.96 1.13
C ASP A 377 -17.07 24.55 1.76
N ALA A 378 -16.37 23.59 1.12
CA ALA A 378 -16.32 22.22 1.58
C ALA A 378 -15.29 22.03 2.70
N GLU A 379 -15.68 21.29 3.75
CA GLU A 379 -14.75 20.73 4.74
C GLU A 379 -14.25 19.37 4.27
N ILE A 380 -12.93 19.16 4.28
CA ILE A 380 -12.33 17.90 3.88
C ILE A 380 -11.73 17.20 5.09
N ILE A 381 -12.13 15.95 5.30
CA ILE A 381 -11.61 15.06 6.33
C ILE A 381 -10.85 13.91 5.69
N ASP A 382 -9.59 13.77 6.05
CA ASP A 382 -8.76 12.61 5.79
C ASP A 382 -8.86 11.64 6.97
N LEU A 383 -9.41 10.45 6.74
CA LEU A 383 -9.58 9.45 7.80
C LEU A 383 -8.26 8.88 8.28
N ARG A 384 -7.25 8.73 7.40
CA ARG A 384 -5.94 8.09 7.69
C ARG A 384 -6.05 6.65 8.21
N THR A 385 -7.05 6.38 9.03
CA THR A 385 -7.29 5.09 9.69
C THR A 385 -8.70 4.62 9.42
N ILE A 386 -8.83 3.41 8.90
CA ILE A 386 -10.13 2.79 8.60
C ILE A 386 -10.62 1.98 9.81
N ARG A 387 -9.68 1.41 10.58
CA ARG A 387 -9.98 0.72 11.83
C ARG A 387 -8.85 0.93 12.86
N PRO A 388 -9.12 1.51 14.05
CA PRO A 388 -10.40 2.11 14.46
C PRO A 388 -10.74 3.38 13.67
N LEU A 389 -12.02 3.60 13.40
CA LEU A 389 -12.52 4.75 12.65
C LEU A 389 -12.81 5.93 13.58
N ASP A 390 -12.30 7.14 13.29
CA ASP A 390 -12.60 8.37 14.03
C ASP A 390 -13.97 8.96 13.62
N LEU A 391 -15.02 8.27 13.99
CA LEU A 391 -16.39 8.73 13.73
C LEU A 391 -16.73 10.02 14.45
N ASP A 392 -16.13 10.30 15.60
CA ASP A 392 -16.45 11.50 16.38
C ASP A 392 -16.07 12.76 15.61
N THR A 393 -14.92 12.75 14.90
CA THR A 393 -14.51 13.85 14.01
C THR A 393 -15.49 14.02 12.84
N VAL A 394 -15.92 12.93 12.21
CA VAL A 394 -16.91 12.96 11.11
C VAL A 394 -18.26 13.51 11.59
N ILE A 395 -18.76 13.00 12.70
CA ILE A 395 -20.04 13.44 13.31
C ILE A 395 -20.00 14.93 13.68
N ALA A 396 -18.88 15.40 14.27
CA ALA A 396 -18.72 16.82 14.61
C ALA A 396 -18.76 17.72 13.37
N SER A 397 -18.13 17.28 12.27
CA SER A 397 -18.17 17.99 10.99
C SER A 397 -19.59 17.99 10.39
N VAL A 398 -20.25 16.84 10.35
CA VAL A 398 -21.64 16.74 9.83
C VAL A 398 -22.59 17.64 10.62
N LYS A 399 -22.46 17.72 11.93
CA LYS A 399 -23.28 18.65 12.76
C LYS A 399 -23.06 20.12 12.43
N LYS A 400 -21.92 20.47 11.85
CA LYS A 400 -21.60 21.83 11.41
C LYS A 400 -22.08 22.12 9.99
N THR A 401 -21.92 21.14 9.08
CA THR A 401 -22.13 21.34 7.63
C THR A 401 -23.48 20.82 7.13
N ASN A 402 -24.14 19.96 7.90
CA ASN A 402 -25.44 19.32 7.63
C ASN A 402 -25.49 18.40 6.39
N ARG A 403 -24.35 18.15 5.73
CA ARG A 403 -24.25 17.37 4.48
C ARG A 403 -22.96 16.56 4.45
N LEU A 404 -23.06 15.34 3.93
CA LEU A 404 -21.92 14.43 3.87
C LEU A 404 -21.80 13.76 2.51
N ILE A 405 -20.57 13.81 1.98
CA ILE A 405 -20.12 12.98 0.85
C ILE A 405 -18.95 12.13 1.37
N VAL A 406 -18.95 10.84 1.01
CA VAL A 406 -17.78 9.95 1.22
C VAL A 406 -17.21 9.57 -0.12
N VAL A 407 -15.88 9.63 -0.25
CA VAL A 407 -15.15 9.30 -1.48
C VAL A 407 -14.17 8.19 -1.20
N GLU A 408 -14.27 7.08 -1.92
CA GLU A 408 -13.36 5.94 -1.80
C GLU A 408 -13.12 5.26 -3.15
N GLU A 409 -12.01 4.54 -3.27
CA GLU A 409 -11.64 3.83 -4.51
C GLU A 409 -12.30 2.44 -4.60
N GLY A 410 -12.69 1.87 -3.47
CA GLY A 410 -13.27 0.53 -3.38
C GLY A 410 -14.58 0.36 -4.15
N PHE A 411 -15.07 -0.89 -4.20
CA PHE A 411 -16.38 -1.16 -4.78
C PHE A 411 -17.52 -0.66 -3.88
N PRO A 412 -18.69 -0.31 -4.45
CA PRO A 412 -19.76 0.34 -3.69
C PRO A 412 -20.40 -0.58 -2.65
N GLN A 413 -20.55 -1.87 -2.95
CA GLN A 413 -21.22 -2.80 -2.05
C GLN A 413 -20.39 -3.07 -0.79
N SER A 414 -20.99 -2.87 0.39
CA SER A 414 -20.35 -3.09 1.69
C SER A 414 -19.08 -2.25 1.88
N SER A 415 -19.06 -1.07 1.33
CA SER A 415 -17.94 -0.15 1.34
C SER A 415 -17.72 0.49 2.73
N VAL A 416 -16.58 1.11 2.93
CA VAL A 416 -16.29 1.92 4.13
C VAL A 416 -17.25 3.10 4.19
N GLY A 417 -17.59 3.69 3.03
CA GLY A 417 -18.54 4.79 2.92
C GLY A 417 -19.95 4.40 3.36
N ASP A 418 -20.42 3.21 3.02
CA ASP A 418 -21.72 2.68 3.49
C ASP A 418 -21.76 2.54 5.00
N HIS A 419 -20.65 2.06 5.59
CA HIS A 419 -20.53 1.98 7.05
C HIS A 419 -20.59 3.36 7.68
N ILE A 420 -19.87 4.36 7.14
CA ILE A 420 -19.90 5.74 7.62
C ILE A 420 -21.31 6.34 7.47
N ALA A 421 -21.94 6.18 6.31
CA ALA A 421 -23.30 6.67 6.05
C ALA A 421 -24.30 6.12 7.06
N ASN A 422 -24.24 4.80 7.35
CA ASN A 422 -25.09 4.17 8.36
C ASN A 422 -24.82 4.72 9.77
N GLN A 423 -23.54 4.87 10.17
CA GLN A 423 -23.19 5.42 11.48
C GLN A 423 -23.62 6.88 11.65
N VAL A 424 -23.49 7.69 10.61
CA VAL A 424 -23.96 9.09 10.61
C VAL A 424 -25.46 9.14 10.69
N SER A 425 -26.18 8.30 9.95
CA SER A 425 -27.64 8.20 10.04
C SER A 425 -28.14 7.81 11.44
N GLN A 426 -27.40 6.93 12.15
CA GLN A 426 -27.78 6.54 13.51
C GLN A 426 -27.48 7.61 14.57
N ARG A 427 -26.43 8.43 14.38
CA ARG A 427 -25.86 9.30 15.42
C ARG A 427 -26.07 10.80 15.16
N ALA A 428 -26.42 11.18 13.94
CA ALA A 428 -26.54 12.57 13.51
C ALA A 428 -27.68 12.77 12.47
N PHE A 429 -28.70 11.90 12.43
CA PHE A 429 -29.81 12.00 11.48
C PHE A 429 -30.49 13.37 11.50
N ASP A 430 -30.77 13.92 12.70
CA ASP A 430 -31.42 15.21 12.87
C ASP A 430 -30.63 16.42 12.35
N PHE A 431 -29.37 16.19 11.98
CA PHE A 431 -28.49 17.22 11.42
C PHE A 431 -28.34 17.12 9.89
N LEU A 432 -28.91 16.09 9.25
CA LEU A 432 -28.76 15.90 7.81
C LEU A 432 -29.84 16.67 7.03
N ASP A 433 -29.41 17.57 6.15
CA ASP A 433 -30.28 18.26 5.19
C ASP A 433 -30.49 17.49 3.89
N ALA A 434 -29.66 16.46 3.63
CA ALA A 434 -29.70 15.61 2.44
C ALA A 434 -29.23 14.19 2.79
N PRO A 435 -29.60 13.19 1.96
CA PRO A 435 -29.01 11.85 2.08
C PRO A 435 -27.48 11.90 1.95
N VAL A 436 -26.78 11.01 2.69
CA VAL A 436 -25.35 10.81 2.51
C VAL A 436 -25.11 10.17 1.14
N ILE A 437 -24.17 10.70 0.36
CA ILE A 437 -23.78 10.12 -0.92
C ILE A 437 -22.38 9.53 -0.78
N THR A 438 -22.24 8.25 -1.14
CA THR A 438 -20.94 7.59 -1.27
C THR A 438 -20.55 7.53 -2.76
N ILE A 439 -19.37 8.02 -3.07
CA ILE A 439 -18.73 7.92 -4.39
C ILE A 439 -17.66 6.85 -4.27
N ALA A 440 -17.83 5.79 -5.03
CA ALA A 440 -16.97 4.61 -5.04
C ALA A 440 -16.56 4.25 -6.48
N GLY A 441 -15.65 3.31 -6.63
CA GLY A 441 -15.40 2.67 -7.92
C GLY A 441 -16.67 2.05 -8.48
N LYS A 442 -16.70 1.77 -9.77
CA LYS A 442 -17.85 1.09 -10.40
C LYS A 442 -17.85 -0.39 -10.00
N ASP A 443 -19.03 -0.97 -9.87
CA ASP A 443 -19.20 -2.38 -9.52
C ASP A 443 -18.91 -3.30 -10.71
N VAL A 444 -17.64 -3.25 -11.15
CA VAL A 444 -17.10 -4.05 -12.26
C VAL A 444 -15.65 -4.43 -11.94
N PRO A 445 -15.17 -5.60 -12.40
CA PRO A 445 -13.75 -5.89 -12.37
C PRO A 445 -12.97 -4.80 -13.12
N MET A 446 -11.82 -4.37 -12.59
CA MET A 446 -11.04 -3.29 -13.20
C MET A 446 -10.64 -3.63 -14.63
N PRO A 447 -11.06 -2.82 -15.62
CA PRO A 447 -10.65 -3.01 -17.01
C PRO A 447 -9.16 -2.80 -17.22
N TYR A 448 -8.58 -3.49 -18.18
CA TYR A 448 -7.17 -3.31 -18.57
C TYR A 448 -6.95 -2.06 -19.43
N ALA A 449 -7.90 -1.73 -20.29
CA ALA A 449 -7.79 -0.58 -21.19
C ALA A 449 -7.88 0.74 -20.41
N ALA A 450 -6.91 1.65 -20.62
CA ALA A 450 -6.76 2.90 -19.88
C ALA A 450 -8.01 3.81 -19.87
N ASN A 451 -8.75 3.86 -20.98
CA ASN A 451 -9.99 4.65 -21.07
C ASN A 451 -11.11 4.03 -20.23
N LEU A 452 -11.20 2.71 -20.17
CA LEU A 452 -12.19 1.99 -19.35
C LEU A 452 -11.81 2.01 -17.87
N GLU A 453 -10.51 1.88 -17.54
CA GLU A 453 -10.01 2.03 -16.18
C GLU A 453 -10.41 3.38 -15.58
N LYS A 454 -10.21 4.48 -16.33
CA LYS A 454 -10.64 5.82 -15.91
C LYS A 454 -12.15 5.94 -15.67
N LEU A 455 -12.97 5.18 -16.38
CA LEU A 455 -14.42 5.16 -16.21
C LEU A 455 -14.86 4.29 -15.02
N ALA A 456 -14.03 3.31 -14.65
CA ALA A 456 -14.30 2.43 -13.51
C ALA A 456 -13.91 3.05 -12.16
N LEU A 457 -13.00 4.02 -12.14
CA LEU A 457 -12.55 4.74 -10.95
C LEU A 457 -13.42 5.96 -10.65
N PRO A 458 -13.53 6.40 -9.38
CA PRO A 458 -14.14 7.67 -9.03
C PRO A 458 -13.36 8.82 -9.66
N ASN A 459 -14.02 9.95 -9.88
CA ASN A 459 -13.40 11.12 -10.47
C ASN A 459 -13.91 12.44 -9.85
N VAL A 460 -13.18 13.53 -10.13
CA VAL A 460 -13.47 14.87 -9.59
C VAL A 460 -14.87 15.36 -9.99
N GLY A 461 -15.30 15.10 -11.23
CA GLY A 461 -16.63 15.49 -11.72
C GLY A 461 -17.76 14.83 -10.90
N GLU A 462 -17.64 13.54 -10.58
CA GLU A 462 -18.62 12.83 -9.73
C GLU A 462 -18.70 13.43 -8.32
N VAL A 463 -17.56 13.83 -7.73
CA VAL A 463 -17.55 14.50 -6.42
C VAL A 463 -18.26 15.85 -6.49
N ILE A 464 -18.00 16.65 -7.53
CA ILE A 464 -18.64 17.95 -7.72
C ILE A 464 -20.15 17.79 -7.90
N GLU A 465 -20.59 16.86 -8.75
CA GLU A 465 -22.04 16.65 -8.99
C GLU A 465 -22.74 16.14 -7.72
N ALA A 466 -22.12 15.26 -6.94
CA ALA A 466 -22.66 14.82 -5.67
C ALA A 466 -22.78 15.97 -4.66
N VAL A 467 -21.78 16.85 -4.58
CA VAL A 467 -21.82 18.03 -3.72
C VAL A 467 -22.93 18.98 -4.15
N LYS A 468 -23.10 19.24 -5.45
CA LYS A 468 -24.20 20.06 -5.97
C LYS A 468 -25.55 19.44 -5.61
N ALA A 469 -25.69 18.13 -5.75
CA ALA A 469 -26.94 17.43 -5.43
C ALA A 469 -27.35 17.62 -3.95
N VAL A 470 -26.40 17.48 -3.01
CA VAL A 470 -26.71 17.64 -1.57
C VAL A 470 -26.78 19.09 -1.13
N THR A 471 -26.21 20.03 -1.88
CA THR A 471 -26.30 21.49 -1.60
C THR A 471 -27.42 22.17 -2.37
N TYR A 472 -28.14 21.45 -3.23
CA TYR A 472 -29.25 21.96 -4.06
C TYR A 472 -28.80 23.11 -5.00
N ARG A 473 -27.61 23.03 -5.57
CA ARG A 473 -27.02 24.07 -6.44
C ARG A 473 -26.66 23.54 -7.82
#